data_b2d23c3aee3dd4e8f9df65ba99206d0d
#
_entry.id   b2d23c3aee3dd4e8f9df65ba99206d0d
#
_cell.length_a   1.000
_cell.length_b   1.000
_cell.length_c   1.000
_cell.angle_alpha   90.00
_cell.angle_beta   90.00
_cell.angle_gamma   90.00
#
_symmetry.space_group_name_H-M   'P 1'
#
loop_
_entity.id
_entity.type
_entity.pdbx_description
1 polymer ?
#
loop_
_entity_poly.entity_id
_entity_poly.type
_entity_poly.pdbx_seq_one_letter_code
_entity_poly.pdbx_strand_id
1 'polypeptide(L)'
;MRKSRWISVLMASFLLAGCGSGQAQTQTSAGAKTGDQEAAAEKSGETAGNGQTDDFLPAQGSVRILASVTGGKDEEEMKLFEKALSDATGLTVTIEKPASDYDKILMQKLSGGEKYDLIYLNAPQYLNLIQQDALMDLTKYKEQSRILTDNIDPQEWKDITVDGKVYAGFNKKEVHRVVALNNTLLKEAGIDYKTIEPTMDGYYQVLKTLKDKSKKTDFYPFEAVMSQAWDLQPYMAAAGAKEGVLTDENGKRYAPYAQDDAAVVWEWFKKLYDNGLMDPASFVDETKNQREKMGASSQNIAMCADWAAWVGLHNAGAKAAGVTEDQYEIVSLPGLKTPDGSYMLGKGGASLFAVPANAENPEGAIRVLEYFATQEGGNLLSSGIEGHDYTVSGNEYKLTEEGAAHGNDHGAPFPIFKDYKPLFDHNPGVDEAMSYAKYASIDTIIPNEGDYKEIVGKWGIQIIKGDVDAKTGLKKMREELVERGVTDR
;
A
#
# COMPACT_ATOMS: atom_id res chain seq x y z
N MET A 1 -35.98 -17.36 -43.83
CA MET A 1 -37.26 -17.60 -43.11
C MET A 1 -36.98 -18.24 -41.75
N ARG A 2 -37.68 -17.76 -40.70
CA ARG A 2 -37.75 -18.13 -39.29
C ARG A 2 -36.62 -17.51 -38.43
N LYS A 3 -36.94 -16.45 -37.77
CA LYS A 3 -37.77 -16.02 -36.62
C LYS A 3 -36.95 -16.02 -35.33
N SER A 4 -36.71 -14.81 -34.92
CA SER A 4 -36.22 -14.35 -33.60
C SER A 4 -37.11 -14.86 -32.45
N ARG A 5 -36.47 -15.06 -31.27
CA ARG A 5 -37.18 -15.03 -29.99
C ARG A 5 -36.36 -14.22 -28.98
N TRP A 6 -36.91 -13.08 -28.67
CA TRP A 6 -36.55 -12.22 -27.54
C TRP A 6 -37.17 -12.82 -26.26
N ILE A 7 -36.44 -12.89 -25.21
CA ILE A 7 -36.97 -13.12 -23.85
C ILE A 7 -36.64 -11.90 -23.03
N SER A 8 -37.67 -11.13 -22.72
CA SER A 8 -37.66 -10.04 -21.74
C SER A 8 -37.83 -10.62 -20.34
N VAL A 9 -36.97 -10.22 -19.39
CA VAL A 9 -37.18 -10.47 -17.97
C VAL A 9 -37.53 -9.17 -17.29
N LEU A 10 -38.72 -9.16 -16.68
CA LEU A 10 -39.33 -8.07 -15.92
C LEU A 10 -38.54 -7.81 -14.61
N MET A 11 -38.28 -6.54 -14.34
CA MET A 11 -38.03 -6.01 -13.00
C MET A 11 -39.38 -5.90 -12.23
N ALA A 12 -39.41 -6.42 -11.04
CA ALA A 12 -40.49 -6.18 -10.08
C ALA A 12 -39.96 -5.25 -8.98
N SER A 13 -40.49 -4.03 -8.98
CA SER A 13 -40.28 -3.02 -7.94
C SER A 13 -41.29 -3.28 -6.81
N PHE A 14 -40.83 -3.35 -5.57
CA PHE A 14 -41.71 -3.27 -4.39
C PHE A 14 -41.51 -1.93 -3.70
N LEU A 15 -42.55 -1.11 -3.81
CA LEU A 15 -42.81 0.07 -2.98
C LEU A 15 -43.67 -0.38 -1.80
N LEU A 16 -43.30 -0.09 -0.59
CA LEU A 16 -44.19 -0.09 0.57
C LEU A 16 -44.09 1.25 1.28
N ALA A 17 -45.13 2.05 1.09
CA ALA A 17 -45.43 3.23 1.89
C ALA A 17 -46.19 2.80 3.14
N GLY A 18 -45.91 3.42 4.26
CA GLY A 18 -46.68 3.31 5.50
C GLY A 18 -46.59 4.56 6.34
N CYS A 19 -47.60 5.40 6.23
CA CYS A 19 -47.88 6.57 7.11
C CYS A 19 -48.29 6.13 8.50
N GLY A 20 -47.97 6.93 9.52
CA GLY A 20 -48.56 6.86 10.84
C GLY A 20 -48.14 8.00 11.75
N SER A 21 -48.97 9.03 11.76
CA SER A 21 -48.89 10.26 12.57
C SER A 21 -49.21 9.98 14.06
N GLY A 22 -48.63 10.80 14.94
CA GLY A 22 -49.02 10.91 16.34
C GLY A 22 -48.31 11.99 17.12
N GLN A 23 -48.86 13.21 17.10
CA GLN A 23 -48.49 14.31 18.00
C GLN A 23 -49.05 14.06 19.41
N ALA A 24 -48.28 14.46 20.43
CA ALA A 24 -48.85 15.04 21.65
C ALA A 24 -47.82 15.95 22.35
N GLN A 25 -48.20 17.21 22.44
CA GLN A 25 -47.62 18.25 23.29
C GLN A 25 -48.11 18.06 24.75
N THR A 26 -47.31 18.53 25.72
CA THR A 26 -47.65 19.51 26.77
C THR A 26 -46.51 19.60 27.78
N GLN A 27 -45.87 20.74 27.84
CA GLN A 27 -46.02 21.93 28.70
C GLN A 27 -45.52 21.79 30.14
N THR A 28 -44.48 22.58 30.38
CA THR A 28 -44.22 23.58 31.45
C THR A 28 -44.22 23.15 32.94
N SER A 29 -43.13 23.50 33.63
CA SER A 29 -43.13 24.67 34.51
C SER A 29 -41.76 24.94 35.16
N ALA A 30 -41.55 26.22 35.36
CA ALA A 30 -40.38 26.90 35.90
C ALA A 30 -40.23 26.74 37.41
N GLY A 31 -39.01 26.96 37.90
CA GLY A 31 -38.70 27.18 39.30
C GLY A 31 -37.26 27.60 39.50
N ALA A 32 -37.05 28.92 39.56
CA ALA A 32 -35.79 29.54 39.95
C ALA A 32 -35.59 29.56 41.47
N LYS A 33 -34.31 29.50 41.93
CA LYS A 33 -33.67 30.39 42.92
C LYS A 33 -32.27 29.86 43.30
N THR A 34 -31.25 30.65 42.93
CA THR A 34 -30.35 31.52 43.74
C THR A 34 -29.65 30.85 44.92
N GLY A 35 -28.34 31.08 44.93
CA GLY A 35 -27.51 31.36 46.09
C GLY A 35 -26.34 30.39 46.23
N ASP A 36 -25.24 30.83 46.06
CA ASP A 36 -24.10 31.48 46.69
C ASP A 36 -22.78 30.66 46.52
N GLN A 37 -21.79 31.46 46.30
CA GLN A 37 -20.35 31.20 46.28
C GLN A 37 -19.83 30.37 47.43
N GLU A 38 -18.85 29.51 47.16
CA GLU A 38 -17.55 29.66 47.85
C GLU A 38 -16.45 28.91 47.07
N ALA A 39 -15.30 29.58 47.05
CA ALA A 39 -14.08 29.16 46.42
C ALA A 39 -13.38 28.03 47.18
N ALA A 40 -12.67 27.17 46.54
CA ALA A 40 -11.27 26.91 46.73
C ALA A 40 -10.85 25.51 46.23
N ALA A 41 -9.82 25.56 45.54
CA ALA A 41 -8.63 24.73 45.52
C ALA A 41 -8.31 24.18 44.15
N GLU A 42 -7.46 24.90 43.46
CA GLU A 42 -6.53 24.38 42.49
C GLU A 42 -5.87 23.10 42.98
N LYS A 43 -6.06 22.02 42.26
CA LYS A 43 -5.06 20.97 42.14
C LYS A 43 -4.75 20.85 40.69
N SER A 44 -3.65 21.46 40.31
CA SER A 44 -2.90 21.19 39.11
C SER A 44 -2.66 19.69 39.00
N GLY A 45 -3.43 19.05 38.11
CA GLY A 45 -3.03 17.81 37.49
C GLY A 45 -2.03 18.20 36.40
N GLU A 46 -0.76 18.00 36.64
CA GLU A 46 0.25 17.92 35.59
C GLU A 46 -0.14 16.76 34.69
N THR A 47 -0.87 17.05 33.63
CA THR A 47 -0.82 16.27 32.41
C THR A 47 0.60 16.45 31.90
N ALA A 48 1.35 15.37 31.85
CA ALA A 48 2.63 15.30 31.17
C ALA A 48 2.39 15.62 29.67
N GLY A 49 2.39 16.90 29.34
CA GLY A 49 2.50 17.43 28.01
C GLY A 49 3.92 17.14 27.55
N ASN A 50 4.06 16.21 26.65
CA ASN A 50 5.30 15.89 25.97
C ASN A 50 5.81 17.16 25.28
N GLY A 51 7.06 17.54 25.55
CA GLY A 51 7.73 18.76 25.08
C GLY A 51 8.07 18.78 23.60
N GLN A 52 7.14 18.38 22.73
CA GLN A 52 7.36 18.31 21.28
C GLN A 52 6.65 19.41 20.49
N THR A 53 5.83 20.24 21.13
CA THR A 53 5.05 21.29 20.45
C THR A 53 5.86 22.53 20.05
N ASP A 54 7.06 22.72 20.59
CA ASP A 54 7.91 23.90 20.32
C ASP A 54 8.81 23.73 19.07
N ASP A 55 8.90 22.54 18.50
CA ASP A 55 9.78 22.25 17.37
C ASP A 55 9.08 22.36 15.98
N PHE A 56 7.77 22.52 15.93
CA PHE A 56 7.03 22.72 14.68
C PHE A 56 7.25 24.11 14.06
N LEU A 57 7.32 24.18 12.74
CA LEU A 57 7.33 25.45 12.05
C LEU A 57 6.01 26.22 12.29
N PRO A 58 6.02 27.55 12.40
CA PRO A 58 4.81 28.33 12.61
C PRO A 58 3.79 28.09 11.49
N ALA A 59 2.53 27.81 11.87
CA ALA A 59 1.44 27.67 10.93
C ALA A 59 0.11 28.03 11.59
N GLN A 60 -0.88 28.45 10.78
CA GLN A 60 -2.23 28.78 11.24
C GLN A 60 -3.23 28.68 10.08
N GLY A 61 -4.52 28.74 10.38
CA GLY A 61 -5.59 28.79 9.37
C GLY A 61 -6.09 27.40 8.97
N SER A 62 -6.56 27.29 7.74
CA SER A 62 -7.19 26.06 7.22
C SER A 62 -6.27 25.36 6.24
N VAL A 63 -6.34 24.02 6.22
CA VAL A 63 -5.63 23.15 5.27
C VAL A 63 -6.66 22.24 4.58
N ARG A 64 -6.68 22.25 3.27
CA ARG A 64 -7.52 21.40 2.46
C ARG A 64 -6.67 20.30 1.81
N ILE A 65 -7.02 19.03 2.06
CA ILE A 65 -6.27 17.88 1.61
C ILE A 65 -7.11 17.07 0.61
N LEU A 66 -6.49 16.62 -0.48
CA LEU A 66 -7.05 15.60 -1.38
C LEU A 66 -6.22 14.33 -1.25
N ALA A 67 -6.84 13.25 -0.75
CA ALA A 67 -6.14 12.01 -0.45
C ALA A 67 -6.90 10.76 -0.90
N SER A 68 -6.20 9.67 -1.15
CA SER A 68 -6.78 8.35 -1.43
C SER A 68 -6.61 7.36 -0.29
N VAL A 69 -5.58 7.53 0.54
CA VAL A 69 -5.12 6.52 1.50
C VAL A 69 -5.12 6.97 2.96
N THR A 70 -5.53 8.20 3.24
CA THR A 70 -5.47 8.77 4.60
C THR A 70 -6.86 9.06 5.13
N GLY A 71 -7.05 8.85 6.41
CA GLY A 71 -8.28 9.17 7.13
C GLY A 71 -9.26 8.01 7.30
N GLY A 72 -10.45 8.34 7.76
CA GLY A 72 -11.52 7.40 8.06
C GLY A 72 -12.01 6.58 6.86
N LYS A 73 -12.70 5.49 7.15
CA LYS A 73 -13.21 4.56 6.13
C LYS A 73 -14.54 5.02 5.54
N ASP A 74 -15.31 5.81 6.30
CA ASP A 74 -16.57 6.42 5.86
C ASP A 74 -16.61 7.92 6.23
N GLU A 75 -17.73 8.57 5.95
CA GLU A 75 -17.90 10.01 6.19
C GLU A 75 -17.88 10.41 7.66
N GLU A 76 -18.38 9.55 8.56
CA GLU A 76 -18.45 9.83 10.01
C GLU A 76 -17.05 9.68 10.62
N GLU A 77 -16.36 8.61 10.29
CA GLU A 77 -14.97 8.41 10.69
C GLU A 77 -14.03 9.46 10.12
N MET A 78 -14.26 9.90 8.87
CA MET A 78 -13.47 10.97 8.28
C MET A 78 -13.57 12.27 9.09
N LYS A 79 -14.77 12.63 9.58
CA LYS A 79 -14.94 13.80 10.46
C LYS A 79 -14.21 13.67 11.79
N LEU A 80 -14.19 12.47 12.36
CA LEU A 80 -13.41 12.21 13.58
C LEU A 80 -11.91 12.35 13.31
N PHE A 81 -11.43 11.84 12.19
CA PHE A 81 -10.03 11.94 11.79
C PHE A 81 -9.63 13.40 11.50
N GLU A 82 -10.45 14.15 10.76
CA GLU A 82 -10.24 15.60 10.50
C GLU A 82 -10.17 16.38 11.82
N LYS A 83 -11.06 16.06 12.76
CA LYS A 83 -11.05 16.69 14.08
C LYS A 83 -9.77 16.36 14.85
N ALA A 84 -9.38 15.09 14.91
CA ALA A 84 -8.17 14.67 15.61
C ALA A 84 -6.91 15.34 15.03
N LEU A 85 -6.80 15.39 13.70
CA LEU A 85 -5.71 16.06 13.00
C LEU A 85 -5.73 17.57 13.22
N SER A 86 -6.92 18.18 13.23
CA SER A 86 -7.09 19.62 13.52
C SER A 86 -6.65 19.96 14.95
N ASP A 87 -7.12 19.20 15.92
CA ASP A 87 -6.77 19.40 17.34
C ASP A 87 -5.25 19.24 17.56
N ALA A 88 -4.63 18.27 16.91
CA ALA A 88 -3.20 17.98 17.07
C ALA A 88 -2.30 19.03 16.38
N THR A 89 -2.73 19.59 15.26
CA THR A 89 -1.93 20.55 14.48
C THR A 89 -2.23 22.01 14.80
N GLY A 90 -3.36 22.30 15.47
CA GLY A 90 -3.86 23.65 15.72
C GLY A 90 -4.41 24.32 14.45
N LEU A 91 -4.73 23.55 13.41
CA LEU A 91 -5.26 24.01 12.12
C LEU A 91 -6.72 23.58 11.96
N THR A 92 -7.42 24.15 11.00
CA THR A 92 -8.70 23.60 10.54
C THR A 92 -8.43 22.73 9.33
N VAL A 93 -8.42 21.40 9.51
CA VAL A 93 -8.13 20.44 8.45
C VAL A 93 -9.42 19.88 7.85
N THR A 94 -9.49 19.83 6.53
CA THR A 94 -10.54 19.12 5.78
C THR A 94 -9.91 18.18 4.76
N ILE A 95 -10.46 16.95 4.63
CA ILE A 95 -9.94 15.91 3.76
C ILE A 95 -11.02 15.48 2.78
N GLU A 96 -10.76 15.65 1.51
CA GLU A 96 -11.55 15.06 0.45
C GLU A 96 -10.94 13.73 0.02
N LYS A 97 -11.71 12.63 0.17
CA LYS A 97 -11.29 11.27 -0.16
C LYS A 97 -12.28 10.65 -1.13
N PRO A 98 -12.04 10.74 -2.46
CA PRO A 98 -12.88 10.08 -3.44
C PRO A 98 -12.98 8.57 -3.22
N ALA A 99 -14.19 8.02 -3.37
CA ALA A 99 -14.43 6.59 -3.16
C ALA A 99 -13.78 5.69 -4.24
N SER A 100 -13.54 6.24 -5.45
CA SER A 100 -12.92 5.53 -6.58
C SER A 100 -12.25 6.54 -7.53
N ASP A 101 -11.49 6.03 -8.50
CA ASP A 101 -10.91 6.80 -9.60
C ASP A 101 -10.06 8.01 -9.17
N TYR A 102 -9.37 7.89 -8.04
CA TYR A 102 -8.59 8.98 -7.45
C TYR A 102 -7.70 9.69 -8.46
N ASP A 103 -6.93 8.96 -9.25
CA ASP A 103 -5.97 9.53 -10.20
C ASP A 103 -6.66 10.42 -11.24
N LYS A 104 -7.81 9.99 -11.72
CA LYS A 104 -8.62 10.74 -12.67
C LYS A 104 -9.22 11.99 -12.02
N ILE A 105 -9.77 11.84 -10.81
CA ILE A 105 -10.37 12.94 -10.04
C ILE A 105 -9.31 13.98 -9.69
N LEU A 106 -8.14 13.57 -9.21
CA LEU A 106 -7.02 14.46 -8.94
C LEU A 106 -6.68 15.32 -10.16
N MET A 107 -6.47 14.70 -11.32
CA MET A 107 -6.11 15.43 -12.54
C MET A 107 -7.23 16.36 -13.02
N GLN A 108 -8.49 15.95 -12.89
CA GLN A 108 -9.64 16.80 -13.23
C GLN A 108 -9.72 18.02 -12.32
N LYS A 109 -9.55 17.86 -11.01
CA LYS A 109 -9.60 18.96 -10.03
C LYS A 109 -8.46 19.94 -10.21
N LEU A 110 -7.23 19.45 -10.35
CA LEU A 110 -6.07 20.32 -10.61
C LEU A 110 -6.22 21.09 -11.93
N SER A 111 -6.65 20.42 -13.00
CA SER A 111 -6.89 21.06 -14.29
C SER A 111 -8.07 22.05 -14.26
N GLY A 112 -9.06 21.80 -13.39
CA GLY A 112 -10.19 22.70 -13.12
C GLY A 112 -9.81 23.92 -12.28
N GLY A 113 -8.58 23.98 -11.78
CA GLY A 113 -8.10 25.09 -10.94
C GLY A 113 -8.58 25.02 -9.50
N GLU A 114 -9.11 23.88 -9.04
CA GLU A 114 -9.41 23.68 -7.62
C GLU A 114 -8.13 23.76 -6.79
N LYS A 115 -8.24 24.35 -5.62
CA LYS A 115 -7.10 24.60 -4.73
C LYS A 115 -7.13 23.61 -3.56
N TYR A 116 -6.00 22.97 -3.37
CA TYR A 116 -5.69 22.14 -2.21
C TYR A 116 -4.36 22.58 -1.65
N ASP A 117 -4.13 22.36 -0.36
CA ASP A 117 -2.86 22.64 0.28
C ASP A 117 -1.97 21.39 0.32
N LEU A 118 -2.58 20.20 0.38
CA LEU A 118 -1.90 18.93 0.24
C LEU A 118 -2.65 18.02 -0.73
N ILE A 119 -1.91 17.30 -1.58
CA ILE A 119 -2.45 16.29 -2.48
C ILE A 119 -1.61 15.02 -2.37
N TYR A 120 -2.27 13.86 -2.33
CA TYR A 120 -1.62 12.56 -2.38
C TYR A 120 -1.19 12.25 -3.81
N LEU A 121 0.03 11.76 -3.99
CA LEU A 121 0.59 11.42 -5.30
C LEU A 121 1.26 10.04 -5.27
N ASN A 122 1.13 9.31 -6.37
CA ASN A 122 2.06 8.25 -6.69
C ASN A 122 3.32 8.81 -7.38
N ALA A 123 4.36 8.00 -7.51
CA ALA A 123 5.63 8.45 -8.04
C ALA A 123 5.57 8.96 -9.50
N PRO A 124 4.84 8.33 -10.46
CA PRO A 124 4.66 8.89 -11.81
C PRO A 124 3.96 10.26 -11.82
N GLN A 125 2.91 10.44 -10.99
CA GLN A 125 2.22 11.73 -10.87
C GLN A 125 3.14 12.81 -10.31
N TYR A 126 3.95 12.47 -9.30
CA TYR A 126 4.93 13.35 -8.71
C TYR A 126 5.90 13.91 -9.77
N LEU A 127 6.53 13.04 -10.57
CA LEU A 127 7.42 13.48 -11.64
C LEU A 127 6.73 14.32 -12.71
N ASN A 128 5.52 13.90 -13.12
CA ASN A 128 4.76 14.60 -14.14
C ASN A 128 4.38 16.02 -13.70
N LEU A 129 3.91 16.18 -12.45
CA LEU A 129 3.53 17.47 -11.91
C LEU A 129 4.75 18.39 -11.66
N ILE A 130 5.92 17.83 -11.31
CA ILE A 130 7.19 18.59 -11.26
C ILE A 130 7.53 19.16 -12.64
N GLN A 131 7.46 18.33 -13.69
CA GLN A 131 7.75 18.77 -15.07
C GLN A 131 6.80 19.85 -15.57
N GLN A 132 5.61 19.97 -14.98
CA GLN A 132 4.61 20.99 -15.30
C GLN A 132 4.70 22.22 -14.39
N ASP A 133 5.71 22.31 -13.53
CA ASP A 133 5.83 23.37 -12.49
C ASP A 133 4.57 23.48 -11.60
N ALA A 134 3.84 22.37 -11.42
CA ALA A 134 2.59 22.34 -10.69
C ALA A 134 2.75 22.10 -9.18
N LEU A 135 3.96 21.81 -8.71
CA LEU A 135 4.27 21.56 -7.31
C LEU A 135 5.22 22.62 -6.73
N MET A 136 5.06 22.91 -5.46
CA MET A 136 5.92 23.82 -4.71
C MET A 136 7.23 23.12 -4.31
N ASP A 137 8.37 23.83 -4.44
CA ASP A 137 9.66 23.41 -3.92
C ASP A 137 9.67 23.50 -2.39
N LEU A 138 9.74 22.35 -1.72
CA LEU A 138 9.71 22.23 -0.26
C LEU A 138 11.11 22.15 0.36
N THR A 139 12.19 22.23 -0.42
CA THR A 139 13.57 22.06 0.06
C THR A 139 13.87 22.94 1.25
N LYS A 140 13.49 24.22 1.17
CA LYS A 140 13.72 25.21 2.24
C LYS A 140 12.94 24.87 3.51
N TYR A 141 11.68 24.46 3.39
CA TYR A 141 10.87 24.04 4.53
C TYR A 141 11.44 22.80 5.21
N LYS A 142 11.81 21.79 4.43
CA LYS A 142 12.48 20.60 4.95
C LYS A 142 13.76 20.96 5.71
N GLU A 143 14.62 21.86 5.18
CA GLU A 143 15.87 22.28 5.83
C GLU A 143 15.65 23.08 7.12
N GLN A 144 14.55 23.81 7.22
CA GLN A 144 14.18 24.60 8.39
C GLN A 144 13.49 23.78 9.49
N SER A 145 12.81 22.68 9.10
CA SER A 145 12.12 21.82 10.03
C SER A 145 13.05 20.78 10.64
N ARG A 146 13.26 20.84 11.94
CA ARG A 146 13.99 19.81 12.68
C ARG A 146 13.24 18.48 12.65
N ILE A 147 11.91 18.51 12.72
CA ILE A 147 11.09 17.31 12.66
C ILE A 147 11.29 16.59 11.33
N LEU A 148 11.19 17.30 10.20
CA LEU A 148 11.36 16.67 8.88
C LEU A 148 12.79 16.18 8.64
N THR A 149 13.81 16.86 9.18
CA THR A 149 15.22 16.45 9.02
C THR A 149 15.63 15.35 9.96
N ASP A 150 15.19 15.39 11.22
CA ASP A 150 15.68 14.48 12.26
C ASP A 150 14.84 13.20 12.38
N ASN A 151 13.55 13.27 12.06
CA ASN A 151 12.60 12.17 12.26
C ASN A 151 12.41 11.27 11.03
N ILE A 152 12.79 11.71 9.85
CA ILE A 152 12.67 10.94 8.59
C ILE A 152 14.05 10.41 8.19
N ASP A 153 14.11 9.16 7.73
CA ASP A 153 15.35 8.57 7.23
C ASP A 153 15.88 9.39 6.04
N PRO A 154 17.16 9.79 6.05
CA PRO A 154 17.76 10.52 4.94
C PRO A 154 17.63 9.82 3.58
N GLN A 155 17.53 8.49 3.57
CA GLN A 155 17.33 7.73 2.34
C GLN A 155 15.96 8.00 1.71
N GLU A 156 14.88 8.13 2.51
CA GLU A 156 13.53 8.46 1.98
C GLU A 156 13.57 9.81 1.23
N TRP A 157 14.24 10.83 1.80
CA TRP A 157 14.41 12.11 1.12
C TRP A 157 15.23 12.01 -0.16
N LYS A 158 16.32 11.23 -0.16
CA LYS A 158 17.14 11.01 -1.35
C LYS A 158 16.35 10.37 -2.47
N ASP A 159 15.46 9.45 -2.13
CA ASP A 159 14.67 8.67 -3.08
C ASP A 159 13.64 9.53 -3.85
N ILE A 160 13.24 10.68 -3.30
CA ILE A 160 12.28 11.60 -3.94
C ILE A 160 12.90 12.92 -4.42
N THR A 161 14.22 13.08 -4.25
CA THR A 161 14.91 14.28 -4.70
C THR A 161 15.04 14.31 -6.22
N VAL A 162 14.52 15.36 -6.84
CA VAL A 162 14.60 15.62 -8.29
C VAL A 162 15.42 16.90 -8.51
N ASP A 163 16.51 16.81 -9.26
CA ASP A 163 17.41 17.95 -9.55
C ASP A 163 17.84 18.73 -8.29
N GLY A 164 18.10 18.00 -7.20
CA GLY A 164 18.53 18.56 -5.91
C GLY A 164 17.42 19.18 -5.08
N LYS A 165 16.17 19.06 -5.46
CA LYS A 165 14.99 19.61 -4.79
C LYS A 165 14.01 18.54 -4.36
N VAL A 166 13.21 18.84 -3.33
CA VAL A 166 12.09 18.01 -2.89
C VAL A 166 10.78 18.78 -3.04
N TYR A 167 9.71 18.11 -3.51
CA TYR A 167 8.42 18.72 -3.80
C TYR A 167 7.26 18.05 -3.04
N ALA A 168 7.57 17.10 -2.16
CA ALA A 168 6.60 16.40 -1.33
C ALA A 168 7.22 16.02 0.01
N GLY A 169 6.38 15.66 0.98
CA GLY A 169 6.69 14.91 2.17
C GLY A 169 5.97 13.57 2.18
N PHE A 170 5.91 12.92 3.34
CA PHE A 170 5.45 11.54 3.48
C PHE A 170 4.40 11.43 4.58
N ASN A 171 3.52 10.43 4.46
CA ASN A 171 2.67 9.98 5.57
C ASN A 171 3.15 8.63 6.14
N LYS A 172 3.75 7.79 5.31
CA LYS A 172 4.19 6.44 5.68
C LYS A 172 5.45 6.03 4.92
N LYS A 173 6.10 4.99 5.43
CA LYS A 173 7.11 4.23 4.68
C LYS A 173 6.41 3.26 3.74
N GLU A 174 6.91 3.13 2.52
CA GLU A 174 6.48 2.05 1.66
C GLU A 174 7.18 0.75 2.06
N VAL A 175 6.41 -0.32 1.98
CA VAL A 175 6.92 -1.67 2.24
C VAL A 175 7.41 -2.31 0.95
N HIS A 176 8.23 -3.34 1.10
CA HIS A 176 8.73 -4.14 0.01
C HIS A 176 7.84 -5.37 -0.22
N ARG A 177 8.04 -6.02 -1.36
CA ARG A 177 7.41 -7.29 -1.68
C ARG A 177 8.23 -8.45 -1.16
N VAL A 178 7.53 -9.51 -0.82
CA VAL A 178 8.11 -10.78 -0.38
C VAL A 178 7.43 -11.92 -1.14
N VAL A 179 7.98 -13.12 -1.06
CA VAL A 179 7.24 -14.32 -1.44
C VAL A 179 6.39 -14.75 -0.27
N ALA A 180 5.08 -14.64 -0.41
CA ALA A 180 4.10 -15.13 0.56
C ALA A 180 3.84 -16.63 0.34
N LEU A 181 3.78 -17.39 1.42
CA LEU A 181 3.62 -18.84 1.41
C LEU A 181 2.51 -19.28 2.35
N ASN A 182 1.62 -20.14 1.88
CA ASN A 182 0.65 -20.81 2.75
C ASN A 182 1.35 -21.93 3.55
N ASN A 183 1.72 -21.61 4.78
CA ASN A 183 2.46 -22.52 5.65
C ASN A 183 1.63 -23.72 6.10
N THR A 184 0.31 -23.59 6.17
CA THR A 184 -0.57 -24.73 6.47
C THR A 184 -0.46 -25.80 5.39
N LEU A 185 -0.54 -25.42 4.11
CA LEU A 185 -0.36 -26.33 3.00
C LEU A 185 1.06 -26.92 2.94
N LEU A 186 2.07 -26.15 3.30
CA LEU A 186 3.46 -26.64 3.41
C LEU A 186 3.59 -27.70 4.53
N LYS A 187 3.06 -27.41 5.73
CA LYS A 187 3.04 -28.35 6.87
C LYS A 187 2.30 -29.66 6.52
N GLU A 188 1.14 -29.57 5.86
CA GLU A 188 0.40 -30.74 5.36
C GLU A 188 1.21 -31.55 4.35
N ALA A 189 2.04 -30.86 3.56
CA ALA A 189 2.97 -31.51 2.63
C ALA A 189 4.26 -32.04 3.31
N GLY A 190 4.45 -31.78 4.61
CA GLY A 190 5.66 -32.18 5.35
C GLY A 190 6.87 -31.29 5.01
N ILE A 191 6.64 -30.06 4.63
CA ILE A 191 7.69 -29.09 4.25
C ILE A 191 7.81 -28.04 5.35
N ASP A 192 9.01 -27.82 5.86
CA ASP A 192 9.36 -26.65 6.67
C ASP A 192 9.82 -25.51 5.75
N TYR A 193 9.09 -24.39 5.73
CA TYR A 193 9.40 -23.26 4.85
C TYR A 193 10.81 -22.69 5.07
N LYS A 194 11.36 -22.80 6.29
CA LYS A 194 12.71 -22.32 6.64
C LYS A 194 13.82 -23.13 5.97
N THR A 195 13.50 -24.34 5.51
CA THR A 195 14.46 -25.24 4.84
C THR A 195 14.36 -25.19 3.32
N ILE A 196 13.46 -24.38 2.77
CA ILE A 196 13.30 -24.23 1.32
C ILE A 196 14.57 -23.58 0.75
N GLU A 197 15.23 -24.27 -0.17
CA GLU A 197 16.36 -23.67 -0.88
C GLU A 197 15.90 -22.52 -1.76
N PRO A 198 16.50 -21.32 -1.63
CA PRO A 198 16.11 -20.12 -2.39
C PRO A 198 16.64 -20.14 -3.83
N THR A 199 16.36 -21.22 -4.54
CA THR A 199 16.75 -21.47 -5.93
C THR A 199 15.52 -21.83 -6.76
N MET A 200 15.60 -21.63 -8.08
CA MET A 200 14.53 -22.03 -9.00
C MET A 200 14.17 -23.52 -8.88
N ASP A 201 15.16 -24.40 -8.70
CA ASP A 201 14.91 -25.82 -8.52
C ASP A 201 14.31 -26.13 -7.14
N GLY A 202 14.77 -25.47 -6.08
CA GLY A 202 14.19 -25.62 -4.73
C GLY A 202 12.70 -25.25 -4.73
N TYR A 203 12.36 -24.10 -5.29
CA TYR A 203 10.95 -23.67 -5.42
C TYR A 203 10.14 -24.61 -6.30
N TYR A 204 10.70 -25.05 -7.43
CA TYR A 204 10.03 -26.04 -8.29
C TYR A 204 9.68 -27.34 -7.55
N GLN A 205 10.60 -27.90 -6.75
CA GLN A 205 10.36 -29.12 -5.98
C GLN A 205 9.27 -28.93 -4.92
N VAL A 206 9.26 -27.77 -4.23
CA VAL A 206 8.20 -27.42 -3.28
C VAL A 206 6.84 -27.36 -3.98
N LEU A 207 6.74 -26.62 -5.06
CA LEU A 207 5.49 -26.44 -5.82
C LEU A 207 5.00 -27.79 -6.37
N LYS A 208 5.90 -28.60 -6.91
CA LYS A 208 5.58 -29.95 -7.37
C LYS A 208 5.05 -30.83 -6.25
N THR A 209 5.69 -30.82 -5.08
CA THR A 209 5.26 -31.60 -3.92
C THR A 209 3.87 -31.18 -3.43
N LEU A 210 3.61 -29.87 -3.39
CA LEU A 210 2.29 -29.33 -3.05
C LEU A 210 1.22 -29.78 -4.03
N LYS A 211 1.50 -29.70 -5.34
CA LYS A 211 0.58 -30.16 -6.40
C LYS A 211 0.27 -31.64 -6.28
N ASP A 212 1.33 -32.47 -6.12
CA ASP A 212 1.20 -33.94 -6.05
C ASP A 212 0.41 -34.40 -4.81
N LYS A 213 0.49 -33.66 -3.71
CA LYS A 213 -0.21 -33.98 -2.45
C LYS A 213 -1.61 -33.38 -2.35
N SER A 214 -1.90 -32.35 -3.12
CA SER A 214 -3.21 -31.69 -3.10
C SER A 214 -4.30 -32.63 -3.63
N LYS A 215 -5.45 -32.61 -2.95
CA LYS A 215 -6.67 -33.33 -3.39
C LYS A 215 -7.64 -32.42 -4.17
N LYS A 216 -7.32 -31.11 -4.24
CA LYS A 216 -8.16 -30.14 -4.98
C LYS A 216 -7.84 -30.25 -6.48
N THR A 217 -8.86 -30.23 -7.30
CA THR A 217 -8.74 -30.32 -8.78
C THR A 217 -8.31 -28.99 -9.39
N ASP A 218 -8.71 -27.88 -8.76
CA ASP A 218 -8.47 -26.50 -9.17
C ASP A 218 -7.31 -25.83 -8.40
N PHE A 219 -6.44 -26.62 -7.79
CA PHE A 219 -5.28 -26.14 -7.06
C PHE A 219 -4.09 -25.95 -7.98
N TYR A 220 -3.59 -24.73 -8.03
CA TYR A 220 -2.32 -24.39 -8.66
C TYR A 220 -1.40 -23.81 -7.59
N PRO A 221 -0.29 -24.47 -7.22
CA PRO A 221 0.49 -24.04 -6.06
C PRO A 221 1.16 -22.69 -6.23
N PHE A 222 1.27 -22.14 -7.44
CA PHE A 222 1.93 -20.88 -7.75
C PHE A 222 1.04 -19.97 -8.59
N GLU A 223 1.06 -18.68 -8.25
CA GLU A 223 0.49 -17.62 -9.06
C GLU A 223 1.43 -16.41 -9.13
N ALA A 224 1.51 -15.77 -10.30
CA ALA A 224 2.16 -14.49 -10.51
C ALA A 224 1.26 -13.61 -11.36
N VAL A 225 0.90 -12.43 -10.88
CA VAL A 225 0.05 -11.48 -11.62
C VAL A 225 0.87 -10.83 -12.73
N MET A 226 0.71 -11.35 -13.96
CA MET A 226 1.54 -10.95 -15.10
C MET A 226 1.33 -9.51 -15.56
N SER A 227 0.20 -8.88 -15.21
CA SER A 227 -0.07 -7.45 -15.45
C SER A 227 0.72 -6.53 -14.51
N GLN A 228 1.34 -7.10 -13.47
CA GLN A 228 2.10 -6.38 -12.45
C GLN A 228 3.56 -6.82 -12.48
N ALA A 229 4.37 -6.17 -13.30
CA ALA A 229 5.77 -6.55 -13.49
C ALA A 229 6.58 -6.62 -12.18
N TRP A 230 6.25 -5.77 -11.20
CA TRP A 230 6.90 -5.78 -9.88
C TRP A 230 6.66 -7.06 -9.06
N ASP A 231 5.56 -7.77 -9.27
CA ASP A 231 5.28 -9.04 -8.57
C ASP A 231 6.27 -10.14 -8.99
N LEU A 232 6.98 -9.94 -10.09
CA LEU A 232 8.01 -10.86 -10.57
C LEU A 232 9.37 -10.64 -9.89
N GLN A 233 9.59 -9.51 -9.21
CA GLN A 233 10.90 -9.11 -8.69
C GLN A 233 11.55 -10.16 -7.77
N PRO A 234 10.86 -10.79 -6.80
CA PRO A 234 11.49 -11.79 -5.94
C PRO A 234 11.99 -13.03 -6.69
N TYR A 235 11.48 -13.27 -7.90
CA TYR A 235 11.87 -14.39 -8.76
C TYR A 235 12.92 -13.95 -9.79
N MET A 236 12.75 -12.77 -10.40
CA MET A 236 13.70 -12.19 -11.36
C MET A 236 15.07 -11.89 -10.73
N ALA A 237 15.12 -11.81 -9.41
CA ALA A 237 16.37 -11.77 -8.64
C ALA A 237 17.35 -12.89 -9.04
N ALA A 238 16.86 -14.09 -9.40
CA ALA A 238 17.72 -15.21 -9.84
C ALA A 238 18.53 -14.91 -11.11
N ALA A 239 18.09 -13.97 -11.92
CA ALA A 239 18.83 -13.45 -13.08
C ALA A 239 19.63 -12.18 -12.77
N GLY A 240 19.61 -11.68 -11.52
CA GLY A 240 20.14 -10.36 -11.18
C GLY A 240 19.36 -9.21 -11.85
N ALA A 241 18.14 -9.48 -12.33
CA ALA A 241 17.33 -8.51 -13.06
C ALA A 241 16.46 -7.71 -12.09
N LYS A 242 16.72 -6.39 -12.02
CA LYS A 242 15.89 -5.44 -11.26
C LYS A 242 14.69 -5.00 -12.10
N GLU A 243 13.54 -4.85 -11.48
CA GLU A 243 12.35 -4.33 -12.11
C GLU A 243 12.55 -2.87 -12.53
N GLY A 244 11.95 -2.52 -13.66
CA GLY A 244 11.92 -1.16 -14.18
C GLY A 244 12.91 -0.87 -15.29
N VAL A 245 13.25 0.40 -15.46
CA VAL A 245 14.17 0.90 -16.47
C VAL A 245 15.41 1.47 -15.79
N LEU A 246 16.56 0.91 -16.13
CA LEU A 246 17.86 1.35 -15.62
C LEU A 246 18.62 2.10 -16.72
N THR A 247 19.63 2.84 -16.32
CA THR A 247 20.57 3.53 -17.22
C THR A 247 21.93 2.84 -17.16
N ASP A 248 22.48 2.47 -18.31
CA ASP A 248 23.80 1.88 -18.41
C ASP A 248 24.94 2.91 -18.32
N GLU A 249 26.18 2.45 -18.35
CA GLU A 249 27.40 3.28 -18.30
C GLU A 249 27.52 4.30 -19.44
N ASN A 250 26.81 4.08 -20.56
CA ASN A 250 26.76 4.97 -21.71
C ASN A 250 25.57 5.95 -21.65
N GLY A 251 24.82 5.97 -20.54
CA GLY A 251 23.64 6.81 -20.37
C GLY A 251 22.40 6.30 -21.11
N LYS A 252 22.40 5.06 -21.61
CA LYS A 252 21.25 4.49 -22.32
C LYS A 252 20.32 3.72 -21.38
N ARG A 253 19.04 3.98 -21.53
CA ARG A 253 17.99 3.32 -20.77
C ARG A 253 17.76 1.89 -21.31
N TYR A 254 17.56 0.95 -20.39
CA TYR A 254 17.23 -0.45 -20.71
C TYR A 254 16.38 -1.06 -19.62
N ALA A 255 15.62 -2.11 -19.96
CA ALA A 255 14.82 -2.89 -19.04
C ALA A 255 15.53 -4.23 -18.72
N PRO A 256 15.94 -4.49 -17.46
CA PRO A 256 16.64 -5.74 -17.12
C PRO A 256 15.79 -6.98 -17.39
N TYR A 257 14.48 -6.94 -17.20
CA TYR A 257 13.56 -8.06 -17.51
C TYR A 257 13.52 -8.45 -18.98
N ALA A 258 13.95 -7.55 -19.87
CA ALA A 258 14.03 -7.80 -21.30
C ALA A 258 15.42 -8.24 -21.79
N GLN A 259 16.43 -8.29 -20.90
CA GLN A 259 17.80 -8.69 -21.28
C GLN A 259 17.93 -10.22 -21.34
N ASP A 260 18.96 -10.67 -22.06
CA ASP A 260 19.16 -12.11 -22.30
C ASP A 260 19.40 -12.91 -21.01
N ASP A 261 19.98 -12.29 -19.97
CA ASP A 261 20.16 -12.92 -18.66
C ASP A 261 18.83 -13.28 -17.97
N ALA A 262 17.75 -12.56 -18.26
CA ALA A 262 16.42 -12.84 -17.72
C ALA A 262 15.78 -14.10 -18.36
N ALA A 263 16.33 -14.61 -19.47
CA ALA A 263 15.76 -15.78 -20.17
C ALA A 263 15.56 -16.97 -19.23
N VAL A 264 16.54 -17.24 -18.35
CA VAL A 264 16.50 -18.39 -17.43
C VAL A 264 15.29 -18.35 -16.50
N VAL A 265 14.84 -17.17 -16.09
CA VAL A 265 13.67 -17.03 -15.21
C VAL A 265 12.37 -17.14 -16.01
N TRP A 266 12.32 -16.55 -17.21
CA TRP A 266 11.16 -16.71 -18.09
C TRP A 266 10.95 -18.17 -18.50
N GLU A 267 12.02 -18.92 -18.77
CA GLU A 267 11.99 -20.38 -19.03
C GLU A 267 11.57 -21.17 -17.79
N TRP A 268 11.95 -20.70 -16.58
CA TRP A 268 11.50 -21.32 -15.34
C TRP A 268 9.98 -21.11 -15.14
N PHE A 269 9.43 -19.93 -15.36
CA PHE A 269 7.99 -19.71 -15.35
C PHE A 269 7.27 -20.61 -16.36
N LYS A 270 7.82 -20.71 -17.58
CA LYS A 270 7.30 -21.65 -18.57
C LYS A 270 7.30 -23.09 -18.05
N LYS A 271 8.39 -23.55 -17.42
CA LYS A 271 8.48 -24.86 -16.78
C LYS A 271 7.38 -25.05 -15.72
N LEU A 272 7.10 -24.05 -14.90
CA LEU A 272 5.99 -24.12 -13.95
C LEU A 272 4.64 -24.26 -14.65
N TYR A 273 4.41 -23.48 -15.67
CA TYR A 273 3.16 -23.51 -16.46
C TYR A 273 2.96 -24.85 -17.15
N ASP A 274 3.95 -25.34 -17.87
CA ASP A 274 3.91 -26.60 -18.62
C ASP A 274 3.65 -27.82 -17.71
N ASN A 275 4.06 -27.74 -16.45
CA ASN A 275 3.85 -28.79 -15.45
C ASN A 275 2.59 -28.58 -14.59
N GLY A 276 1.72 -27.63 -14.93
CA GLY A 276 0.48 -27.32 -14.21
C GLY A 276 0.71 -26.85 -12.76
N LEU A 277 1.87 -26.26 -12.48
CA LEU A 277 2.20 -25.67 -11.18
C LEU A 277 1.83 -24.21 -11.10
N MET A 278 1.79 -23.48 -12.21
CA MET A 278 1.38 -22.09 -12.30
C MET A 278 -0.09 -22.00 -12.72
N ASP A 279 -0.86 -21.16 -12.01
CA ASP A 279 -2.27 -20.91 -12.33
C ASP A 279 -2.39 -20.23 -13.72
N PRO A 280 -3.14 -20.82 -14.66
CA PRO A 280 -3.38 -20.18 -15.97
C PRO A 280 -4.06 -18.81 -15.88
N ALA A 281 -4.80 -18.54 -14.80
CA ALA A 281 -5.44 -17.27 -14.56
C ALA A 281 -4.43 -16.14 -14.24
N SER A 282 -3.17 -16.45 -13.91
CA SER A 282 -2.06 -15.48 -13.76
C SER A 282 -1.95 -14.49 -14.92
N PHE A 283 -2.43 -14.88 -16.11
CA PHE A 283 -2.35 -14.04 -17.32
C PHE A 283 -3.44 -12.96 -17.40
N VAL A 284 -4.49 -13.05 -16.59
CA VAL A 284 -5.65 -12.15 -16.61
C VAL A 284 -6.07 -11.65 -15.23
N ASP A 285 -5.59 -12.31 -14.17
CA ASP A 285 -5.91 -11.93 -12.79
C ASP A 285 -5.26 -10.60 -12.41
N GLU A 286 -5.93 -9.93 -11.52
CA GLU A 286 -5.43 -8.78 -10.77
C GLU A 286 -4.99 -9.21 -9.37
N THR A 287 -4.24 -8.35 -8.69
CA THR A 287 -3.75 -8.60 -7.33
C THR A 287 -4.84 -9.03 -6.35
N LYS A 288 -6.07 -8.49 -6.48
CA LYS A 288 -7.18 -8.89 -5.60
C LYS A 288 -7.58 -10.34 -5.80
N ASN A 289 -7.57 -10.86 -7.04
CA ASN A 289 -7.93 -12.25 -7.34
C ASN A 289 -6.88 -13.20 -6.74
N GLN A 290 -5.60 -12.88 -6.88
CA GLN A 290 -4.51 -13.60 -6.24
C GLN A 290 -4.70 -13.67 -4.71
N ARG A 291 -5.02 -12.53 -4.07
CA ARG A 291 -5.26 -12.47 -2.63
C ARG A 291 -6.49 -13.27 -2.19
N GLU A 292 -7.56 -13.26 -2.95
CA GLU A 292 -8.73 -14.11 -2.71
C GLU A 292 -8.39 -15.61 -2.76
N LYS A 293 -7.56 -16.02 -3.74
CA LYS A 293 -7.10 -17.41 -3.86
C LYS A 293 -6.15 -17.82 -2.75
N MET A 294 -5.30 -16.90 -2.27
CA MET A 294 -4.41 -17.14 -1.12
C MET A 294 -5.20 -17.21 0.18
N GLY A 295 -6.32 -16.51 0.30
CA GLY A 295 -7.11 -16.34 1.51
C GLY A 295 -7.60 -17.65 2.14
N ALA A 296 -7.88 -17.61 3.44
CA ALA A 296 -8.25 -18.78 4.27
C ALA A 296 -9.45 -19.57 3.75
N SER A 297 -10.42 -18.89 3.12
CA SER A 297 -11.61 -19.53 2.55
C SER A 297 -11.36 -20.31 1.26
N SER A 298 -10.32 -19.93 0.51
CA SER A 298 -10.01 -20.51 -0.80
C SER A 298 -8.81 -21.46 -0.74
N GLN A 299 -7.65 -20.98 -0.35
CA GLN A 299 -6.38 -21.71 -0.33
C GLN A 299 -6.16 -22.49 -1.65
N ASN A 300 -6.39 -21.83 -2.79
CA ASN A 300 -6.24 -22.44 -4.11
C ASN A 300 -4.85 -22.23 -4.71
N ILE A 301 -4.05 -21.33 -4.10
CA ILE A 301 -2.63 -21.16 -4.35
C ILE A 301 -1.85 -21.26 -3.03
N ALA A 302 -0.57 -21.57 -3.12
CA ALA A 302 0.30 -21.71 -1.95
C ALA A 302 1.49 -20.76 -1.97
N MET A 303 1.83 -20.18 -3.10
CA MET A 303 2.96 -19.25 -3.27
C MET A 303 2.60 -18.15 -4.25
N CYS A 304 2.84 -16.91 -3.85
CA CYS A 304 2.79 -15.75 -4.73
C CYS A 304 3.73 -14.64 -4.20
N ALA A 305 3.93 -13.58 -4.96
CA ALA A 305 4.54 -12.36 -4.44
C ALA A 305 3.46 -11.40 -3.95
N ASP A 306 3.66 -10.78 -2.79
CA ASP A 306 2.80 -9.71 -2.28
C ASP A 306 3.60 -8.77 -1.36
N TRP A 307 2.99 -7.65 -0.97
CA TRP A 307 3.56 -6.73 -0.01
C TRP A 307 3.77 -7.37 1.36
N ALA A 308 4.86 -7.05 2.04
CA ALA A 308 5.17 -7.58 3.37
C ALA A 308 4.01 -7.41 4.38
N ALA A 309 3.27 -6.30 4.30
CA ALA A 309 2.08 -6.06 5.13
C ALA A 309 0.95 -7.07 4.89
N TRP A 310 0.80 -7.58 3.67
CA TRP A 310 -0.27 -8.53 3.33
C TRP A 310 -0.08 -9.91 3.97
N VAL A 311 1.14 -10.29 4.33
CA VAL A 311 1.37 -11.50 5.16
C VAL A 311 0.53 -11.41 6.44
N GLY A 312 0.62 -10.28 7.13
CA GLY A 312 -0.13 -10.06 8.35
C GLY A 312 -1.63 -9.85 8.13
N LEU A 313 -2.03 -9.19 7.04
CA LEU A 313 -3.46 -8.98 6.74
C LEU A 313 -4.19 -10.30 6.45
N HIS A 314 -3.54 -11.24 5.76
CA HIS A 314 -4.09 -12.58 5.58
C HIS A 314 -4.28 -13.30 6.91
N ASN A 315 -3.28 -13.29 7.79
CA ASN A 315 -3.35 -13.94 9.10
C ASN A 315 -4.37 -13.28 10.03
N ALA A 316 -4.41 -11.94 10.07
CA ALA A 316 -5.38 -11.20 10.87
C ALA A 316 -6.81 -11.41 10.36
N GLY A 317 -7.04 -11.38 9.05
CA GLY A 317 -8.34 -11.64 8.44
C GLY A 317 -8.86 -13.06 8.73
N ALA A 318 -7.99 -14.07 8.68
CA ALA A 318 -8.32 -15.44 9.06
C ALA A 318 -8.73 -15.54 10.54
N LYS A 319 -7.93 -14.94 11.42
CA LYS A 319 -8.23 -14.88 12.86
C LYS A 319 -9.57 -14.19 13.15
N ALA A 320 -9.84 -13.07 12.50
CA ALA A 320 -11.11 -12.35 12.63
C ALA A 320 -12.31 -13.19 12.15
N ALA A 321 -12.11 -14.06 11.15
CA ALA A 321 -13.11 -15.03 10.68
C ALA A 321 -13.21 -16.29 11.56
N GLY A 322 -12.51 -16.35 12.70
CA GLY A 322 -12.52 -17.50 13.61
C GLY A 322 -11.68 -18.70 13.14
N VAL A 323 -10.82 -18.52 12.15
CA VAL A 323 -9.88 -19.54 11.66
C VAL A 323 -8.63 -19.51 12.54
N THR A 324 -8.23 -20.67 13.05
CA THR A 324 -7.06 -20.80 13.92
C THR A 324 -5.76 -20.87 13.12
N GLU A 325 -4.62 -20.57 13.75
CA GLU A 325 -3.30 -20.56 13.09
C GLU A 325 -2.88 -21.93 12.56
N ASP A 326 -3.32 -23.04 13.20
CA ASP A 326 -3.09 -24.38 12.68
C ASP A 326 -3.93 -24.73 11.45
N GLN A 327 -5.02 -24.00 11.21
CA GLN A 327 -5.88 -24.16 10.04
C GLN A 327 -5.48 -23.23 8.88
N TYR A 328 -4.84 -22.11 9.17
CA TYR A 328 -4.38 -21.16 8.17
C TYR A 328 -3.28 -20.27 8.72
N GLU A 329 -2.15 -20.26 8.03
CA GLU A 329 -1.00 -19.43 8.35
C GLU A 329 -0.27 -19.03 7.06
N ILE A 330 -0.04 -17.74 6.87
CA ILE A 330 0.82 -17.21 5.82
C ILE A 330 2.15 -16.79 6.45
N VAL A 331 3.23 -17.24 5.83
CA VAL A 331 4.61 -16.88 6.16
C VAL A 331 5.28 -16.26 4.94
N SER A 332 6.52 -15.80 5.07
CA SER A 332 7.23 -15.15 3.97
C SER A 332 8.67 -15.63 3.80
N LEU A 333 9.17 -15.48 2.57
CA LEU A 333 10.57 -15.64 2.19
C LEU A 333 11.01 -14.44 1.35
N PRO A 334 12.33 -14.12 1.33
CA PRO A 334 12.85 -13.01 0.53
C PRO A 334 12.98 -13.33 -0.98
N GLY A 335 12.49 -14.48 -1.45
CA GLY A 335 12.54 -14.86 -2.85
C GLY A 335 13.78 -15.68 -3.24
N LEU A 336 14.09 -15.67 -4.52
CA LEU A 336 15.25 -16.37 -5.05
C LEU A 336 16.53 -15.55 -4.86
N LYS A 337 17.65 -16.26 -4.66
CA LYS A 337 18.96 -15.59 -4.59
C LYS A 337 19.40 -15.07 -5.93
N THR A 338 20.02 -13.88 -5.89
CA THR A 338 20.78 -13.31 -7.00
C THR A 338 22.03 -14.14 -7.33
N PRO A 339 22.64 -13.99 -8.50
CA PRO A 339 23.88 -14.68 -8.87
C PRO A 339 25.04 -14.49 -7.89
N ASP A 340 25.09 -13.39 -7.15
CA ASP A 340 26.08 -13.11 -6.10
C ASP A 340 25.71 -13.67 -4.72
N GLY A 341 24.56 -14.37 -4.61
CA GLY A 341 24.10 -15.03 -3.38
C GLY A 341 23.32 -14.16 -2.41
N SER A 342 23.00 -12.90 -2.78
CA SER A 342 22.14 -11.99 -2.01
C SER A 342 20.67 -12.19 -2.38
N TYR A 343 19.82 -11.20 -2.07
CA TYR A 343 18.42 -11.11 -2.49
C TYR A 343 18.17 -9.73 -3.10
N MET A 344 17.11 -9.63 -3.91
CA MET A 344 16.73 -8.38 -4.55
C MET A 344 15.21 -8.24 -4.52
N LEU A 345 14.74 -7.29 -3.71
CA LEU A 345 13.31 -7.01 -3.53
C LEU A 345 12.95 -5.63 -4.06
N GLY A 346 11.75 -5.50 -4.59
CA GLY A 346 11.18 -4.21 -4.95
C GLY A 346 10.50 -3.58 -3.74
N LYS A 347 10.80 -2.30 -3.49
CA LYS A 347 10.07 -1.43 -2.57
C LYS A 347 9.19 -0.53 -3.43
N GLY A 348 7.91 -0.38 -3.12
CA GLY A 348 7.02 0.52 -3.84
C GLY A 348 7.54 1.95 -3.89
N GLY A 349 7.07 2.70 -4.86
CA GLY A 349 7.30 4.13 -4.91
C GLY A 349 6.81 4.82 -3.65
N ALA A 350 7.46 5.92 -3.24
CA ALA A 350 7.14 6.62 -2.01
C ALA A 350 5.67 7.07 -1.97
N SER A 351 5.06 6.98 -0.81
CA SER A 351 3.72 7.52 -0.53
C SER A 351 3.85 9.00 -0.24
N LEU A 352 3.44 9.82 -1.19
CA LEU A 352 3.79 11.23 -1.22
C LEU A 352 2.59 12.14 -0.95
N PHE A 353 2.82 13.15 -0.14
CA PHE A 353 1.94 14.30 -0.01
C PHE A 353 2.66 15.56 -0.50
N ALA A 354 2.25 16.09 -1.64
CA ALA A 354 2.83 17.25 -2.26
C ALA A 354 2.01 18.51 -2.01
N VAL A 355 2.67 19.65 -2.04
CA VAL A 355 2.03 20.98 -1.97
C VAL A 355 1.90 21.50 -3.40
N PRO A 356 0.66 21.73 -3.92
CA PRO A 356 0.47 22.36 -5.21
C PRO A 356 1.06 23.78 -5.27
N ALA A 357 1.54 24.20 -6.43
CA ALA A 357 2.10 25.54 -6.61
C ALA A 357 1.10 26.69 -6.34
N ASN A 358 -0.20 26.40 -6.38
CA ASN A 358 -1.29 27.34 -6.11
C ASN A 358 -1.94 27.13 -4.73
N ALA A 359 -1.28 26.41 -3.81
CA ALA A 359 -1.77 26.21 -2.43
C ALA A 359 -2.02 27.57 -1.72
N GLU A 360 -3.06 27.64 -0.90
CA GLU A 360 -3.41 28.84 -0.15
C GLU A 360 -2.73 28.92 1.21
N ASN A 361 -2.39 27.75 1.79
CA ASN A 361 -1.73 27.65 3.09
C ASN A 361 -0.58 26.62 3.08
N PRO A 362 0.53 26.90 2.39
CA PRO A 362 1.66 26.00 2.33
C PRO A 362 2.31 25.75 3.71
N GLU A 363 2.35 26.74 4.60
CA GLU A 363 2.86 26.58 5.97
C GLU A 363 1.99 25.61 6.78
N GLY A 364 0.67 25.66 6.61
CA GLY A 364 -0.26 24.70 7.19
C GLY A 364 -0.05 23.29 6.65
N ALA A 365 0.20 23.16 5.35
CA ALA A 365 0.51 21.89 4.71
C ALA A 365 1.80 21.26 5.30
N ILE A 366 2.85 22.07 5.49
CA ILE A 366 4.10 21.64 6.12
C ILE A 366 3.84 21.17 7.56
N ARG A 367 3.05 21.90 8.35
CA ARG A 367 2.67 21.51 9.71
C ARG A 367 2.02 20.10 9.75
N VAL A 368 1.16 19.78 8.78
CA VAL A 368 0.57 18.44 8.67
C VAL A 368 1.63 17.39 8.38
N LEU A 369 2.57 17.68 7.46
CA LEU A 369 3.69 16.77 7.14
C LEU A 369 4.63 16.57 8.34
N GLU A 370 4.92 17.62 9.10
CA GLU A 370 5.68 17.53 10.35
C GLU A 370 4.96 16.63 11.36
N TYR A 371 3.65 16.82 11.53
CA TYR A 371 2.88 15.99 12.46
C TYR A 371 2.90 14.50 12.04
N PHE A 372 2.76 14.19 10.78
CA PHE A 372 2.88 12.80 10.29
C PHE A 372 4.25 12.17 10.60
N ALA A 373 5.30 12.98 10.73
CA ALA A 373 6.65 12.55 11.08
C ALA A 373 6.92 12.54 12.59
N THR A 374 5.89 12.47 13.44
CA THR A 374 5.99 12.32 14.89
C THR A 374 5.45 10.98 15.36
N GLN A 375 5.68 10.63 16.65
CA GLN A 375 5.09 9.44 17.26
C GLN A 375 3.56 9.52 17.28
N GLU A 376 3.02 10.69 17.64
CA GLU A 376 1.57 10.94 17.75
C GLU A 376 0.90 10.90 16.37
N GLY A 377 1.52 11.49 15.36
CA GLY A 377 1.07 11.42 13.98
C GLY A 377 1.09 9.99 13.44
N GLY A 378 2.14 9.24 13.78
CA GLY A 378 2.22 7.81 13.49
C GLY A 378 1.12 7.01 14.16
N ASN A 379 0.80 7.30 15.44
CA ASN A 379 -0.30 6.65 16.15
C ASN A 379 -1.64 6.92 15.47
N LEU A 380 -1.92 8.17 15.10
CA LEU A 380 -3.16 8.54 14.40
C LEU A 380 -3.28 7.79 13.07
N LEU A 381 -2.20 7.70 12.30
CA LEU A 381 -2.19 7.09 10.96
C LEU A 381 -2.23 5.55 10.99
N SER A 382 -1.67 4.92 12.03
CA SER A 382 -1.64 3.47 12.15
C SER A 382 -2.76 2.94 13.05
N SER A 383 -2.89 3.46 14.26
CA SER A 383 -3.76 2.93 15.31
C SER A 383 -5.09 3.66 15.43
N GLY A 384 -5.21 4.85 14.82
CA GLY A 384 -6.45 5.63 14.85
C GLY A 384 -6.56 6.58 16.05
N ILE A 385 -7.77 6.78 16.54
CA ILE A 385 -8.15 7.83 17.47
C ILE A 385 -8.37 7.24 18.87
N GLU A 386 -7.71 7.81 19.88
CA GLU A 386 -7.96 7.48 21.28
C GLU A 386 -9.42 7.75 21.66
N GLY A 387 -10.04 6.78 22.34
CA GLY A 387 -11.45 6.83 22.74
C GLY A 387 -12.42 6.32 21.68
N HIS A 388 -11.98 6.19 20.42
CA HIS A 388 -12.74 5.61 19.32
C HIS A 388 -12.15 4.26 18.89
N ASP A 389 -10.92 4.24 18.40
CA ASP A 389 -10.25 3.02 17.92
C ASP A 389 -9.54 2.26 19.04
N TYR A 390 -9.05 2.96 20.05
CA TYR A 390 -8.42 2.35 21.21
C TYR A 390 -8.65 3.16 22.49
N THR A 391 -8.45 2.50 23.62
CA THR A 391 -8.50 3.11 24.95
C THR A 391 -7.15 2.99 25.64
N VAL A 392 -6.86 3.94 26.52
CA VAL A 392 -5.64 3.98 27.33
C VAL A 392 -5.99 3.88 28.80
N SER A 393 -5.34 2.96 29.52
CA SER A 393 -5.47 2.81 30.96
C SER A 393 -4.07 2.67 31.59
N GLY A 394 -3.56 3.76 32.16
CA GLY A 394 -2.16 3.82 32.57
C GLY A 394 -1.22 3.71 31.38
N ASN A 395 -0.42 2.66 31.32
CA ASN A 395 0.47 2.37 30.19
C ASN A 395 -0.06 1.27 29.26
N GLU A 396 -1.30 0.84 29.46
CA GLU A 396 -1.91 -0.23 28.66
C GLU A 396 -2.82 0.36 27.59
N TYR A 397 -2.62 -0.07 26.34
CA TYR A 397 -3.45 0.25 25.18
C TYR A 397 -4.32 -0.95 24.85
N LYS A 398 -5.60 -0.70 24.54
CA LYS A 398 -6.54 -1.75 24.19
C LYS A 398 -7.41 -1.30 23.01
N LEU A 399 -7.43 -2.09 21.94
CA LEU A 399 -8.34 -1.84 20.82
C LEU A 399 -9.81 -1.94 21.25
N THR A 400 -10.64 -1.06 20.70
CA THR A 400 -12.10 -1.19 20.71
C THR A 400 -12.56 -2.20 19.65
N GLU A 401 -13.86 -2.42 19.51
CA GLU A 401 -14.40 -3.22 18.42
C GLU A 401 -14.15 -2.55 17.07
N GLU A 402 -14.30 -1.23 17.00
CA GLU A 402 -14.00 -0.40 15.82
C GLU A 402 -12.53 -0.48 15.44
N GLY A 403 -11.61 -0.25 16.38
CA GLY A 403 -10.18 -0.34 16.12
C GLY A 403 -9.74 -1.73 15.69
N ALA A 404 -10.31 -2.79 16.27
CA ALA A 404 -10.04 -4.16 15.85
C ALA A 404 -10.56 -4.44 14.42
N ALA A 405 -11.70 -3.84 14.03
CA ALA A 405 -12.25 -3.95 12.67
C ALA A 405 -11.40 -3.18 11.65
N HIS A 406 -10.75 -2.08 12.05
CA HIS A 406 -9.85 -1.30 11.20
C HIS A 406 -8.49 -1.96 10.98
N GLY A 407 -8.06 -2.86 11.88
CA GLY A 407 -6.84 -3.64 11.72
C GLY A 407 -5.54 -2.83 11.77
N ASN A 408 -5.47 -1.81 12.64
CA ASN A 408 -4.31 -0.92 12.80
C ASN A 408 -3.82 -0.27 11.50
N ASP A 409 -4.75 0.14 10.62
CA ASP A 409 -4.42 0.80 9.37
C ASP A 409 -5.42 1.91 9.04
N HIS A 410 -5.11 3.13 9.45
CA HIS A 410 -5.81 4.36 9.07
C HIS A 410 -5.09 5.10 7.92
N GLY A 411 -4.36 4.36 7.09
CA GLY A 411 -3.65 4.83 5.90
C GLY A 411 -2.12 4.75 5.99
N ALA A 412 -1.56 4.41 7.15
CA ALA A 412 -0.12 4.23 7.32
C ALA A 412 0.23 3.17 8.37
N PRO A 413 0.15 1.87 8.04
CA PRO A 413 0.54 0.80 8.96
C PRO A 413 2.03 0.89 9.36
N PHE A 414 2.85 1.54 8.53
CA PHE A 414 4.26 1.83 8.80
C PHE A 414 4.51 3.34 8.68
N PRO A 415 4.28 4.11 9.75
CA PRO A 415 4.48 5.57 9.75
C PRO A 415 5.87 5.99 9.32
N ILE A 416 5.98 7.21 8.77
CA ILE A 416 7.26 7.71 8.24
C ILE A 416 8.30 8.00 9.33
N PHE A 417 7.87 8.25 10.57
CA PHE A 417 8.79 8.50 11.68
C PHE A 417 9.76 7.31 11.83
N LYS A 418 11.07 7.57 11.70
CA LYS A 418 12.08 6.51 11.65
C LYS A 418 12.15 5.67 12.93
N ASP A 419 11.87 6.29 14.09
CA ASP A 419 11.92 5.67 15.41
C ASP A 419 10.53 5.34 15.98
N TYR A 420 9.51 5.29 15.09
CA TYR A 420 8.13 4.99 15.46
C TYR A 420 8.02 3.68 16.24
N LYS A 421 7.30 3.75 17.35
CA LYS A 421 6.97 2.60 18.19
C LYS A 421 5.46 2.35 18.10
N PRO A 422 5.02 1.25 17.52
CA PRO A 422 3.60 0.95 17.40
C PRO A 422 2.96 0.76 18.78
N LEU A 423 1.70 1.20 18.92
CA LEU A 423 0.92 1.00 20.15
C LEU A 423 0.50 -0.46 20.33
N PHE A 424 0.39 -1.20 19.24
CA PHE A 424 -0.01 -2.60 19.20
C PHE A 424 1.02 -3.42 18.43
N ASP A 425 1.13 -4.69 18.77
CA ASP A 425 1.95 -5.63 18.02
C ASP A 425 1.49 -5.68 16.56
N HIS A 426 2.43 -5.85 15.65
CA HIS A 426 2.12 -6.09 14.25
C HIS A 426 1.29 -7.37 14.08
N ASN A 427 0.53 -7.43 13.00
CA ASN A 427 -0.16 -8.65 12.61
C ASN A 427 0.82 -9.83 12.45
N PRO A 428 0.41 -11.07 12.77
CA PRO A 428 1.29 -12.23 12.73
C PRO A 428 2.01 -12.39 11.37
N GLY A 429 3.32 -12.60 11.40
CA GLY A 429 4.18 -12.78 10.22
C GLY A 429 4.76 -11.49 9.63
N VAL A 430 4.27 -10.31 10.04
CA VAL A 430 4.75 -9.02 9.51
C VAL A 430 6.20 -8.74 9.90
N ASP A 431 6.60 -9.01 11.14
CA ASP A 431 7.96 -8.72 11.60
C ASP A 431 9.00 -9.52 10.83
N GLU A 432 8.72 -10.80 10.55
CA GLU A 432 9.59 -11.62 9.70
C GLU A 432 9.66 -11.05 8.28
N ALA A 433 8.52 -10.74 7.67
CA ALA A 433 8.47 -10.13 6.35
C ALA A 433 9.24 -8.81 6.28
N MET A 434 9.08 -7.94 7.27
CA MET A 434 9.78 -6.64 7.37
C MET A 434 11.29 -6.79 7.61
N SER A 435 11.75 -7.90 8.18
CA SER A 435 13.19 -8.17 8.37
C SER A 435 13.96 -8.25 7.05
N TYR A 436 13.26 -8.46 5.92
CA TYR A 436 13.85 -8.52 4.57
C TYR A 436 13.98 -7.14 3.90
N ALA A 437 13.51 -6.06 4.54
CA ALA A 437 13.61 -4.68 4.01
C ALA A 437 15.03 -4.28 3.59
N LYS A 438 16.05 -4.82 4.27
CA LYS A 438 17.47 -4.61 3.94
C LYS A 438 17.88 -5.04 2.52
N TYR A 439 17.07 -5.86 1.85
CA TYR A 439 17.30 -6.31 0.48
C TYR A 439 16.47 -5.54 -0.54
N ALA A 440 15.62 -4.64 -0.06
CA ALA A 440 14.72 -3.87 -0.89
C ALA A 440 15.35 -2.57 -1.37
N SER A 441 15.07 -2.23 -2.62
CA SER A 441 15.35 -0.92 -3.18
C SER A 441 14.10 -0.38 -3.85
N ILE A 442 13.98 0.96 -3.91
CA ILE A 442 12.86 1.60 -4.59
C ILE A 442 12.79 1.12 -6.04
N ASP A 443 11.58 0.84 -6.47
CA ASP A 443 11.27 0.58 -7.86
C ASP A 443 11.66 1.81 -8.70
N THR A 444 12.26 1.58 -9.83
CA THR A 444 12.68 2.67 -10.71
C THR A 444 11.45 3.37 -11.25
N ILE A 445 11.34 4.68 -11.06
CA ILE A 445 10.23 5.46 -11.60
C ILE A 445 10.37 5.52 -13.12
N ILE A 446 9.34 5.07 -13.83
CA ILE A 446 9.31 5.01 -15.28
C ILE A 446 8.22 5.98 -15.76
N PRO A 447 8.56 7.02 -16.55
CA PRO A 447 7.54 7.96 -17.04
C PRO A 447 6.39 7.30 -17.80
N ASN A 448 6.71 6.22 -18.56
CA ASN A 448 5.74 5.42 -19.32
C ASN A 448 5.52 4.05 -18.68
N GLU A 449 5.24 4.02 -17.37
CA GLU A 449 5.09 2.78 -16.61
C GLU A 449 4.02 1.85 -17.17
N GLY A 450 2.90 2.41 -17.65
CA GLY A 450 1.83 1.63 -18.30
C GLY A 450 2.30 0.87 -19.50
N ASP A 451 3.06 1.51 -20.39
CA ASP A 451 3.65 0.88 -21.58
C ASP A 451 4.67 -0.20 -21.19
N TYR A 452 5.50 0.08 -20.20
CA TYR A 452 6.47 -0.89 -19.67
C TYR A 452 5.77 -2.16 -19.19
N LYS A 453 4.77 -2.03 -18.32
CA LYS A 453 4.01 -3.17 -17.76
C LYS A 453 3.29 -3.97 -18.85
N GLU A 454 2.62 -3.27 -19.76
CA GLU A 454 1.91 -3.90 -20.89
C GLU A 454 2.86 -4.74 -21.74
N ILE A 455 4.01 -4.18 -22.13
CA ILE A 455 4.97 -4.86 -23.02
C ILE A 455 5.64 -6.04 -22.31
N VAL A 456 6.11 -5.86 -21.06
CA VAL A 456 6.72 -6.93 -20.26
C VAL A 456 5.72 -8.07 -20.02
N GLY A 457 4.49 -7.74 -19.61
CA GLY A 457 3.42 -8.72 -19.41
C GLY A 457 3.09 -9.47 -20.69
N LYS A 458 2.88 -8.76 -21.80
CA LYS A 458 2.55 -9.33 -23.12
C LYS A 458 3.59 -10.36 -23.59
N TRP A 459 4.85 -9.98 -23.64
CA TRP A 459 5.91 -10.87 -24.12
C TRP A 459 6.25 -11.97 -23.13
N GLY A 460 6.21 -11.67 -21.82
CA GLY A 460 6.36 -12.67 -20.77
C GLY A 460 5.31 -13.78 -20.89
N ILE A 461 4.04 -13.42 -21.09
CA ILE A 461 2.95 -14.38 -21.30
C ILE A 461 3.19 -15.24 -22.56
N GLN A 462 3.63 -14.65 -23.67
CA GLN A 462 3.91 -15.42 -24.89
C GLN A 462 5.07 -16.41 -24.72
N ILE A 463 6.11 -16.03 -23.96
CA ILE A 463 7.21 -16.94 -23.61
C ILE A 463 6.70 -18.07 -22.72
N ILE A 464 5.94 -17.75 -21.68
CA ILE A 464 5.43 -18.74 -20.72
C ILE A 464 4.48 -19.74 -21.40
N LYS A 465 3.62 -19.28 -22.30
CA LYS A 465 2.74 -20.16 -23.10
C LYS A 465 3.48 -20.99 -24.13
N GLY A 466 4.71 -20.60 -24.47
CA GLY A 466 5.48 -21.25 -25.53
C GLY A 466 5.09 -20.83 -26.94
N ASP A 467 4.36 -19.71 -27.08
CA ASP A 467 4.02 -19.10 -28.36
C ASP A 467 5.29 -18.59 -29.10
N VAL A 468 6.28 -18.19 -28.32
CA VAL A 468 7.64 -17.83 -28.76
C VAL A 468 8.68 -18.41 -27.81
N ASP A 469 9.87 -18.71 -28.31
CA ASP A 469 11.01 -19.04 -27.43
C ASP A 469 11.50 -17.80 -26.66
N ALA A 470 12.18 -18.02 -25.51
CA ALA A 470 12.62 -16.92 -24.64
C ALA A 470 13.50 -15.91 -25.37
N LYS A 471 14.45 -16.37 -26.19
CA LYS A 471 15.35 -15.48 -26.93
C LYS A 471 14.60 -14.58 -27.92
N THR A 472 13.66 -15.16 -28.65
CA THR A 472 12.81 -14.41 -29.61
C THR A 472 11.88 -13.45 -28.87
N GLY A 473 11.26 -13.89 -27.78
CA GLY A 473 10.35 -13.06 -26.97
C GLY A 473 11.08 -11.87 -26.34
N LEU A 474 12.26 -12.09 -25.73
CA LEU A 474 13.06 -11.01 -25.14
C LEU A 474 13.53 -10.00 -26.18
N LYS A 475 13.94 -10.47 -27.37
CA LYS A 475 14.30 -9.57 -28.47
C LYS A 475 13.13 -8.67 -28.86
N LYS A 476 11.94 -9.25 -29.05
CA LYS A 476 10.73 -8.50 -29.39
C LYS A 476 10.28 -7.57 -28.29
N MET A 477 10.43 -7.97 -27.02
CA MET A 477 10.17 -7.12 -25.86
C MET A 477 11.05 -5.87 -25.89
N ARG A 478 12.36 -6.01 -26.12
CA ARG A 478 13.28 -4.88 -26.28
C ARG A 478 12.91 -3.97 -27.44
N GLU A 479 12.64 -4.55 -28.61
CA GLU A 479 12.26 -3.81 -29.81
C GLU A 479 11.01 -2.94 -29.55
N GLU A 480 9.97 -3.51 -28.91
CA GLU A 480 8.73 -2.78 -28.61
C GLU A 480 8.93 -1.72 -27.51
N LEU A 481 9.75 -1.99 -26.47
CA LEU A 481 10.10 -1.00 -25.46
C LEU A 481 10.81 0.22 -26.05
N VAL A 482 11.71 0.01 -27.03
CA VAL A 482 12.37 1.09 -27.78
C VAL A 482 11.38 1.84 -28.67
N GLU A 483 10.53 1.11 -29.42
CA GLU A 483 9.52 1.70 -30.29
C GLU A 483 8.55 2.62 -29.52
N ARG A 484 8.16 2.21 -28.32
CA ARG A 484 7.29 3.00 -27.42
C ARG A 484 8.03 4.07 -26.63
N GLY A 485 9.33 4.23 -26.81
CA GLY A 485 10.15 5.25 -26.14
C GLY A 485 10.38 4.98 -24.65
N VAL A 486 10.13 3.77 -24.17
CA VAL A 486 10.36 3.38 -22.77
C VAL A 486 11.85 3.21 -22.50
N THR A 487 12.57 2.59 -23.44
CA THR A 487 14.02 2.36 -23.36
C THR A 487 14.73 2.90 -24.61
N ASP A 488 16.06 2.92 -24.57
CA ASP A 488 16.91 3.35 -25.71
C ASP A 488 17.59 2.16 -26.41
N ARG A 489 17.55 0.98 -25.78
CA ARG A 489 18.11 -0.28 -26.29
C ARG A 489 17.44 -1.52 -25.70
#